data_25c180571913b05d5f91f78ff12e7b36
#
_entry.id   25c180571913b05d5f91f78ff12e7b36
#
_cell.length_a   1.000
_cell.length_b   1.000
_cell.length_c   1.000
_cell.angle_alpha   90.00
_cell.angle_beta   90.00
_cell.angle_gamma   90.00
#
_symmetry.space_group_name_H-M   'P 1'
#
loop_
_entity.id
_entity.type
_entity.pdbx_description
1 polymer ?
#
loop_
_entity_poly.entity_id
_entity_poly.type
_entity_poly.pdbx_seq_one_letter_code
_entity_poly.pdbx_strand_id
1 'polypeptide(L)'
;MKSTLLFSCVVVLASACATTPGGTTKTEKAPAHVAADYFPLKLGTAWEYEAAMLGEKRVLPVKIVKVFDGLAEDSTGARLLADAWGVRDERRYLLRNPIESGTKWNNVVSPSSVEGYEIVAVEQPCESPAGKWEGCVIVESKNRIDASKTLVNEMTLAPGVGIVRMATTLEDGGKRLPQSKLTLLKFTPAP
;
A
#
# COMPACT_ATOMS: atom_id res chain seq x y z
N MET A 1 78.85 13.57 -58.24
CA MET A 1 78.73 14.47 -57.15
C MET A 1 77.37 15.12 -57.21
N LYS A 2 76.32 14.48 -56.72
CA LYS A 2 75.01 15.09 -56.49
C LYS A 2 74.32 14.29 -55.38
N SER A 3 74.16 14.90 -54.24
CA SER A 3 73.52 14.37 -53.06
C SER A 3 72.02 14.50 -53.21
N THR A 4 71.29 13.41 -53.06
CA THR A 4 69.82 13.37 -53.08
C THR A 4 69.33 13.07 -51.68
N LEU A 5 68.74 14.07 -51.05
CA LEU A 5 68.02 13.91 -49.72
C LEU A 5 66.65 13.26 -49.94
N LEU A 6 66.45 12.15 -49.33
CA LEU A 6 65.12 11.53 -49.21
C LEU A 6 64.38 12.07 -47.96
N PHE A 7 63.25 12.71 -48.21
CA PHE A 7 62.38 13.22 -47.21
C PHE A 7 61.43 12.08 -46.80
N SER A 8 61.54 11.54 -45.55
CA SER A 8 60.66 10.54 -45.04
C SER A 8 59.49 11.24 -44.41
N CYS A 9 58.28 11.02 -44.96
CA CYS A 9 57.04 11.55 -44.47
C CYS A 9 56.50 10.61 -43.40
N VAL A 10 56.52 11.00 -42.12
CA VAL A 10 55.90 10.25 -41.00
C VAL A 10 54.43 10.65 -40.93
N VAL A 11 53.55 9.70 -41.26
CA VAL A 11 52.11 9.86 -41.08
C VAL A 11 51.77 9.48 -39.64
N VAL A 12 51.41 10.48 -38.84
CA VAL A 12 50.89 10.28 -37.49
C VAL A 12 49.38 9.99 -37.61
N LEU A 13 48.97 8.74 -37.36
CA LEU A 13 47.57 8.37 -37.22
C LEU A 13 47.08 8.79 -35.82
N ALA A 14 46.32 9.88 -35.76
CA ALA A 14 45.59 10.27 -34.54
C ALA A 14 44.36 9.36 -34.38
N SER A 15 44.44 8.44 -33.41
CA SER A 15 43.28 7.67 -32.96
C SER A 15 42.35 8.57 -32.15
N ALA A 16 41.23 8.97 -32.72
CA ALA A 16 40.19 9.68 -32.03
C ALA A 16 39.39 8.65 -31.17
N CYS A 17 39.61 8.64 -29.88
CA CYS A 17 38.68 7.96 -28.93
C CYS A 17 37.37 8.70 -28.95
N ALA A 18 36.34 8.10 -29.57
CA ALA A 18 34.94 8.54 -29.42
C ALA A 18 34.46 8.20 -28.03
N THR A 19 34.40 9.18 -27.15
CA THR A 19 33.72 9.11 -25.87
C THR A 19 32.20 9.11 -26.15
N THR A 20 31.56 7.94 -26.03
CA THR A 20 30.11 7.80 -26.04
C THR A 20 29.58 8.51 -24.80
N PRO A 21 28.71 9.53 -24.91
CA PRO A 21 28.06 10.08 -23.73
C PRO A 21 27.16 9.00 -23.14
N GLY A 22 27.50 8.53 -21.93
CA GLY A 22 26.68 7.66 -21.15
C GLY A 22 25.31 8.29 -20.92
N GLY A 23 24.33 7.84 -21.69
CA GLY A 23 22.93 8.17 -21.46
C GLY A 23 22.54 7.70 -20.07
N THR A 24 22.41 8.60 -19.12
CA THR A 24 21.71 8.38 -17.87
C THR A 24 20.25 8.09 -18.23
N THR A 25 19.91 6.82 -18.32
CA THR A 25 18.51 6.38 -18.34
C THR A 25 17.88 6.88 -17.04
N LYS A 26 17.15 7.99 -17.15
CA LYS A 26 16.25 8.46 -16.09
C LYS A 26 15.26 7.33 -15.90
N THR A 27 15.40 6.57 -14.82
CA THR A 27 14.41 5.56 -14.43
C THR A 27 13.13 6.34 -14.21
N GLU A 28 12.19 6.22 -15.14
CA GLU A 28 10.86 6.83 -15.03
C GLU A 28 10.22 6.19 -13.81
N LYS A 29 10.06 6.99 -12.75
CA LYS A 29 9.40 6.56 -11.52
C LYS A 29 8.00 6.13 -11.91
N ALA A 30 7.62 4.87 -11.63
CA ALA A 30 6.26 4.39 -11.82
C ALA A 30 5.27 5.41 -11.24
N PRO A 31 4.10 5.62 -11.87
CA PRO A 31 3.12 6.56 -11.38
C PRO A 31 2.81 6.24 -9.91
N ALA A 32 2.83 7.25 -9.06
CA ALA A 32 2.55 7.07 -7.64
C ALA A 32 1.10 6.59 -7.49
N HIS A 33 0.91 5.50 -6.75
CA HIS A 33 -0.42 5.01 -6.41
C HIS A 33 -1.19 6.03 -5.58
N VAL A 34 -2.51 6.05 -5.77
CA VAL A 34 -3.44 6.78 -4.91
C VAL A 34 -4.27 5.81 -4.07
N ALA A 35 -4.85 6.27 -2.98
CA ALA A 35 -5.61 5.42 -2.06
C ALA A 35 -6.72 4.60 -2.75
N ALA A 36 -7.37 5.18 -3.77
CA ALA A 36 -8.40 4.50 -4.55
C ALA A 36 -7.88 3.23 -5.27
N ASP A 37 -6.60 3.18 -5.63
CA ASP A 37 -6.00 2.02 -6.30
C ASP A 37 -5.96 0.79 -5.39
N TYR A 38 -6.00 0.98 -4.07
CA TYR A 38 -5.98 -0.11 -3.09
C TYR A 38 -7.36 -0.65 -2.72
N PHE A 39 -8.44 0.00 -3.16
CA PHE A 39 -9.81 -0.42 -2.83
C PHE A 39 -10.63 -0.58 -4.10
N PRO A 40 -10.77 -1.80 -4.66
CA PRO A 40 -11.56 -2.07 -5.86
C PRO A 40 -13.06 -2.04 -5.54
N LEU A 41 -13.63 -0.84 -5.37
CA LEU A 41 -15.01 -0.59 -4.98
C LEU A 41 -16.00 -0.74 -6.16
N LYS A 42 -15.88 -1.83 -6.92
CA LYS A 42 -16.74 -2.13 -8.08
C LYS A 42 -17.79 -3.16 -7.71
N LEU A 43 -19.02 -2.99 -8.25
CA LEU A 43 -20.10 -3.95 -8.05
C LEU A 43 -19.68 -5.38 -8.43
N GLY A 44 -19.86 -6.32 -7.52
CA GLY A 44 -19.50 -7.72 -7.72
C GLY A 44 -18.10 -8.11 -7.24
N THR A 45 -17.20 -7.16 -6.93
CA THR A 45 -15.93 -7.48 -6.26
C THR A 45 -16.19 -8.24 -4.96
N ALA A 46 -15.45 -9.32 -4.70
CA ALA A 46 -15.69 -10.16 -3.54
C ALA A 46 -14.40 -10.65 -2.88
N TRP A 47 -14.46 -10.83 -1.59
CA TRP A 47 -13.39 -11.33 -0.73
C TRP A 47 -13.93 -12.42 0.19
N GLU A 48 -13.09 -13.38 0.53
CA GLU A 48 -13.32 -14.31 1.64
C GLU A 48 -12.16 -14.14 2.63
N TYR A 49 -12.49 -13.85 3.89
CA TYR A 49 -11.49 -13.67 4.95
C TYR A 49 -11.59 -14.76 5.99
N GLU A 50 -10.46 -15.19 6.56
CA GLU A 50 -10.44 -15.82 7.87
C GLU A 50 -10.37 -14.73 8.93
N ALA A 51 -11.37 -14.64 9.76
CA ALA A 51 -11.39 -13.78 10.95
C ALA A 51 -11.13 -14.65 12.19
N ALA A 52 -10.05 -14.36 12.91
CA ALA A 52 -9.68 -14.98 14.16
C ALA A 52 -9.80 -13.96 15.30
N MET A 53 -10.54 -14.28 16.36
CA MET A 53 -10.74 -13.43 17.53
C MET A 53 -10.84 -14.31 18.78
N LEU A 54 -10.01 -14.03 19.80
CA LEU A 54 -9.99 -14.75 21.08
C LEU A 54 -9.91 -16.29 20.95
N GLY A 55 -9.17 -16.77 19.93
CA GLY A 55 -9.01 -18.21 19.66
C GLY A 55 -10.05 -18.83 18.74
N GLU A 56 -11.16 -18.17 18.50
CA GLU A 56 -12.19 -18.60 17.54
C GLU A 56 -11.83 -18.14 16.12
N LYS A 57 -12.15 -18.98 15.14
CA LYS A 57 -11.96 -18.70 13.71
C LYS A 57 -13.26 -18.85 12.96
N ARG A 58 -13.53 -17.94 12.04
CA ARG A 58 -14.66 -18.00 11.11
C ARG A 58 -14.28 -17.47 9.74
N VAL A 59 -14.95 -17.99 8.71
CA VAL A 59 -14.86 -17.43 7.36
C VAL A 59 -15.90 -16.31 7.23
N LEU A 60 -15.44 -15.16 6.73
CA LEU A 60 -16.24 -13.98 6.51
C LEU A 60 -16.26 -13.66 5.02
N PRO A 61 -17.33 -13.96 4.27
CA PRO A 61 -17.50 -13.52 2.89
C PRO A 61 -17.94 -12.05 2.88
N VAL A 62 -17.30 -11.27 2.02
CA VAL A 62 -17.61 -9.84 1.77
C VAL A 62 -17.76 -9.65 0.28
N LYS A 63 -18.77 -8.94 -0.18
CA LYS A 63 -19.01 -8.66 -1.59
C LYS A 63 -19.61 -7.25 -1.74
N ILE A 64 -19.13 -6.47 -2.71
CA ILE A 64 -19.79 -5.22 -3.08
C ILE A 64 -21.11 -5.53 -3.75
N VAL A 65 -22.20 -5.16 -3.10
CA VAL A 65 -23.58 -5.46 -3.53
C VAL A 65 -24.30 -4.26 -4.13
N LYS A 66 -23.77 -3.06 -3.87
CA LYS A 66 -24.36 -1.81 -4.40
C LYS A 66 -23.28 -0.77 -4.62
N VAL A 67 -23.38 -0.01 -5.70
CA VAL A 67 -22.58 1.19 -5.95
C VAL A 67 -23.50 2.29 -6.43
N PHE A 68 -23.48 3.42 -5.76
CA PHE A 68 -24.27 4.58 -6.10
C PHE A 68 -23.48 5.85 -5.77
N ASP A 69 -23.32 6.73 -6.74
CA ASP A 69 -22.63 8.03 -6.57
C ASP A 69 -21.21 7.91 -5.98
N GLY A 70 -20.47 6.86 -6.37
CA GLY A 70 -19.13 6.56 -5.85
C GLY A 70 -19.11 5.88 -4.46
N LEU A 71 -20.26 5.80 -3.77
CA LEU A 71 -20.40 5.05 -2.54
C LEU A 71 -20.64 3.58 -2.86
N ALA A 72 -19.77 2.71 -2.34
CA ALA A 72 -19.91 1.27 -2.41
C ALA A 72 -20.43 0.72 -1.07
N GLU A 73 -21.44 -0.12 -1.13
CA GLU A 73 -21.97 -0.86 0.02
C GLU A 73 -21.67 -2.34 -0.15
N ASP A 74 -21.13 -2.96 0.88
CA ASP A 74 -20.84 -4.39 0.88
C ASP A 74 -21.95 -5.23 1.53
N SER A 75 -21.82 -6.55 1.41
CA SER A 75 -22.78 -7.53 1.95
C SER A 75 -22.85 -7.55 3.48
N THR A 76 -21.96 -6.89 4.19
CA THR A 76 -22.01 -6.73 5.66
C THR A 76 -22.70 -5.42 6.07
N GLY A 77 -23.06 -4.58 5.09
CA GLY A 77 -23.65 -3.25 5.30
C GLY A 77 -22.61 -2.14 5.49
N ALA A 78 -21.31 -2.44 5.36
CA ALA A 78 -20.29 -1.42 5.42
C ALA A 78 -20.30 -0.59 4.13
N ARG A 79 -20.09 0.73 4.28
CA ARG A 79 -20.11 1.70 3.19
C ARG A 79 -18.75 2.33 3.05
N LEU A 80 -18.22 2.31 1.84
CA LEU A 80 -16.91 2.85 1.50
C LEU A 80 -17.05 3.88 0.37
N LEU A 81 -16.31 4.96 0.48
CA LEU A 81 -16.21 6.02 -0.53
C LEU A 81 -14.75 6.32 -0.81
N ALA A 82 -14.40 6.39 -2.08
CA ALA A 82 -13.12 6.94 -2.54
C ALA A 82 -13.32 8.39 -2.98
N ASP A 83 -12.53 9.31 -2.43
CA ASP A 83 -12.50 10.73 -2.79
C ASP A 83 -11.05 11.21 -3.03
N ALA A 84 -10.87 12.51 -3.30
CA ALA A 84 -9.55 13.09 -3.56
C ALA A 84 -8.58 12.94 -2.36
N TRP A 85 -9.08 12.78 -1.16
CA TRP A 85 -8.28 12.67 0.07
C TRP A 85 -7.92 11.24 0.42
N GLY A 86 -8.67 10.25 -0.08
CA GLY A 86 -8.42 8.86 0.22
C GLY A 86 -9.64 7.96 0.11
N VAL A 87 -9.60 6.82 0.81
CA VAL A 87 -10.73 5.90 0.95
C VAL A 87 -11.18 5.89 2.40
N ARG A 88 -12.46 6.05 2.61
CA ARG A 88 -13.07 6.16 3.93
C ARG A 88 -14.34 5.33 4.06
N ASP A 89 -14.65 4.93 5.28
CA ASP A 89 -15.99 4.53 5.71
C ASP A 89 -16.80 5.76 6.17
N GLU A 90 -17.88 5.57 6.88
CA GLU A 90 -18.75 6.64 7.41
C GLU A 90 -18.06 7.50 8.49
N ARG A 91 -16.98 7.01 9.11
CA ARG A 91 -16.35 7.63 10.28
C ARG A 91 -14.85 7.84 10.12
N ARG A 92 -14.19 7.06 9.26
CA ARG A 92 -12.73 6.96 9.20
C ARG A 92 -12.21 7.02 7.78
N TYR A 93 -11.13 7.75 7.55
CA TYR A 93 -10.25 7.45 6.43
C TYR A 93 -9.43 6.21 6.76
N LEU A 94 -9.61 5.17 5.98
CA LEU A 94 -8.87 3.90 6.09
C LEU A 94 -7.49 4.01 5.45
N LEU A 95 -7.39 4.79 4.36
CA LEU A 95 -6.15 5.09 3.66
C LEU A 95 -6.24 6.51 3.11
N ARG A 96 -5.20 7.32 3.31
CA ARG A 96 -5.17 8.71 2.83
C ARG A 96 -4.03 8.96 1.86
N ASN A 97 -4.29 9.88 0.93
CA ASN A 97 -3.27 10.45 0.06
C ASN A 97 -2.43 11.51 0.80
N PRO A 98 -1.13 11.69 0.43
CA PRO A 98 -0.37 10.87 -0.51
C PRO A 98 0.00 9.50 0.08
N ILE A 99 0.21 8.50 -0.80
CA ILE A 99 0.65 7.15 -0.39
C ILE A 99 2.17 7.18 -0.22
N GLU A 100 2.59 7.65 0.95
CA GLU A 100 4.00 7.82 1.31
C GLU A 100 4.22 7.38 2.76
N SER A 101 5.36 6.75 3.04
CA SER A 101 5.72 6.40 4.42
C SER A 101 5.83 7.67 5.27
N GLY A 102 5.22 7.64 6.45
CA GLY A 102 5.15 8.79 7.35
C GLY A 102 3.92 9.68 7.15
N THR A 103 3.07 9.44 6.14
CA THR A 103 1.78 10.14 6.01
C THR A 103 0.89 9.82 7.21
N LYS A 104 0.41 10.87 7.92
CA LYS A 104 -0.37 10.74 9.16
C LYS A 104 -1.70 11.45 9.07
N TRP A 105 -2.70 10.88 9.74
CA TRP A 105 -4.01 11.53 9.93
C TRP A 105 -4.69 11.06 11.21
N ASN A 106 -5.71 11.80 11.63
CA ASN A 106 -6.54 11.44 12.77
C ASN A 106 -7.99 11.28 12.32
N ASN A 107 -8.69 10.31 12.89
CA ASN A 107 -10.12 10.14 12.77
C ASN A 107 -10.78 10.37 14.13
N VAL A 108 -11.71 11.31 14.18
CA VAL A 108 -12.55 11.53 15.37
C VAL A 108 -13.74 10.58 15.30
N VAL A 109 -13.68 9.49 16.05
CA VAL A 109 -14.70 8.42 16.00
C VAL A 109 -15.86 8.72 16.92
N SER A 110 -15.57 9.44 18.03
CA SER A 110 -16.55 9.95 18.98
C SER A 110 -15.96 11.15 19.74
N PRO A 111 -16.75 11.91 20.49
CA PRO A 111 -16.23 13.04 21.29
C PRO A 111 -15.09 12.67 22.26
N SER A 112 -14.99 11.41 22.66
CA SER A 112 -13.97 10.90 23.59
C SER A 112 -12.95 9.95 22.94
N SER A 113 -13.02 9.73 21.62
CA SER A 113 -12.15 8.76 20.92
C SER A 113 -11.59 9.35 19.64
N VAL A 114 -10.28 9.50 19.61
CA VAL A 114 -9.51 9.90 18.44
C VAL A 114 -8.53 8.77 18.11
N GLU A 115 -8.57 8.31 16.89
CA GLU A 115 -7.66 7.30 16.36
C GLU A 115 -6.60 7.99 15.50
N GLY A 116 -5.32 7.79 15.82
CA GLY A 116 -4.19 8.24 14.99
C GLY A 116 -3.80 7.16 14.00
N TYR A 117 -3.59 7.54 12.76
CA TYR A 117 -3.19 6.66 11.66
C TYR A 117 -1.87 7.11 11.06
N GLU A 118 -1.08 6.15 10.58
CA GLU A 118 0.18 6.39 9.88
C GLU A 118 0.39 5.34 8.80
N ILE A 119 0.83 5.76 7.61
CA ILE A 119 1.42 4.85 6.62
C ILE A 119 2.84 4.57 7.09
N VAL A 120 3.08 3.37 7.62
CA VAL A 120 4.40 3.00 8.16
C VAL A 120 5.34 2.43 7.11
N ALA A 121 4.80 1.85 6.03
CA ALA A 121 5.59 1.35 4.91
C ALA A 121 4.79 1.39 3.61
N VAL A 122 5.50 1.57 2.49
CA VAL A 122 4.99 1.53 1.11
C VAL A 122 5.87 0.61 0.27
N GLU A 123 5.39 0.22 -0.91
CA GLU A 123 6.12 -0.61 -1.88
C GLU A 123 6.66 -1.92 -1.27
N GLN A 124 5.93 -2.50 -0.33
CA GLN A 124 6.33 -3.76 0.30
C GLN A 124 5.76 -4.95 -0.47
N PRO A 125 6.49 -6.08 -0.55
CA PRO A 125 5.87 -7.35 -0.93
C PRO A 125 4.91 -7.79 0.18
N CYS A 126 3.77 -8.35 -0.20
CA CYS A 126 2.85 -8.92 0.76
C CYS A 126 2.20 -10.21 0.22
N GLU A 127 1.76 -11.08 1.13
CA GLU A 127 1.16 -12.36 0.78
C GLU A 127 0.05 -12.79 1.74
N SER A 128 -0.85 -13.60 1.21
CA SER A 128 -1.85 -14.33 1.96
C SER A 128 -2.17 -15.65 1.24
N PRO A 129 -3.04 -16.52 1.77
CA PRO A 129 -3.53 -17.69 1.05
C PRO A 129 -4.16 -17.37 -0.31
N ALA A 130 -4.68 -16.15 -0.51
CA ALA A 130 -5.26 -15.69 -1.78
C ALA A 130 -4.22 -15.38 -2.86
N GLY A 131 -2.94 -15.13 -2.49
CA GLY A 131 -1.89 -14.79 -3.46
C GLY A 131 -0.74 -13.97 -2.88
N LYS A 132 0.09 -13.47 -3.80
CA LYS A 132 1.25 -12.61 -3.52
C LYS A 132 1.14 -11.34 -4.35
N TRP A 133 1.51 -10.21 -3.77
CA TRP A 133 1.44 -8.90 -4.41
C TRP A 133 2.67 -8.06 -4.09
N GLU A 134 2.99 -7.17 -4.99
CA GLU A 134 3.99 -6.13 -4.84
C GLU A 134 3.30 -4.77 -4.65
N GLY A 135 4.04 -3.76 -4.18
CA GLY A 135 3.50 -2.41 -4.00
C GLY A 135 2.52 -2.28 -2.84
N CYS A 136 2.57 -3.20 -1.87
CA CYS A 136 1.67 -3.17 -0.72
C CYS A 136 2.00 -2.00 0.22
N VAL A 137 0.96 -1.51 0.87
CA VAL A 137 1.03 -0.44 1.88
C VAL A 137 0.66 -1.01 3.25
N ILE A 138 1.42 -0.61 4.27
CA ILE A 138 1.14 -0.95 5.66
C ILE A 138 0.70 0.31 6.38
N VAL A 139 -0.51 0.27 6.94
CA VAL A 139 -1.10 1.33 7.75
C VAL A 139 -1.21 0.85 9.19
N GLU A 140 -0.67 1.64 10.11
CA GLU A 140 -0.86 1.44 11.54
C GLU A 140 -1.86 2.47 12.07
N SER A 141 -2.79 2.04 12.93
CA SER A 141 -3.62 2.96 13.70
C SER A 141 -3.51 2.70 15.19
N LYS A 142 -3.58 3.77 15.98
CA LYS A 142 -3.50 3.74 17.44
C LYS A 142 -4.71 4.43 18.04
N ASN A 143 -5.38 3.70 18.94
CA ASN A 143 -6.44 4.23 19.77
C ASN A 143 -6.07 4.06 21.25
N ARG A 144 -5.84 5.17 21.92
CA ARG A 144 -5.53 5.17 23.36
C ARG A 144 -6.82 4.91 24.15
N ILE A 145 -6.85 3.83 24.91
CA ILE A 145 -7.98 3.43 25.76
C ILE A 145 -7.86 4.13 27.12
N ASP A 146 -6.68 4.05 27.74
CA ASP A 146 -6.37 4.69 29.02
C ASP A 146 -4.88 5.09 29.13
N ALA A 147 -4.40 5.37 30.33
CA ALA A 147 -3.02 5.81 30.55
C ALA A 147 -1.98 4.72 30.19
N SER A 148 -2.31 3.44 30.31
CA SER A 148 -1.42 2.30 30.11
C SER A 148 -1.76 1.47 28.87
N LYS A 149 -2.98 1.63 28.30
CA LYS A 149 -3.51 0.77 27.26
C LYS A 149 -3.72 1.49 25.95
N THR A 150 -3.18 0.92 24.89
CA THR A 150 -3.37 1.38 23.52
C THR A 150 -3.77 0.20 22.64
N LEU A 151 -4.83 0.37 21.88
CA LEU A 151 -5.20 -0.58 20.84
C LEU A 151 -4.47 -0.18 19.55
N VAL A 152 -3.71 -1.10 19.02
CA VAL A 152 -2.94 -0.93 17.78
C VAL A 152 -3.53 -1.83 16.72
N ASN A 153 -3.91 -1.26 15.57
CA ASN A 153 -4.29 -2.01 14.38
C ASN A 153 -3.24 -1.83 13.31
N GLU A 154 -2.79 -2.91 12.73
CA GLU A 154 -1.93 -2.94 11.55
C GLU A 154 -2.72 -3.51 10.38
N MET A 155 -2.78 -2.80 9.28
CA MET A 155 -3.50 -3.18 8.07
C MET A 155 -2.54 -3.18 6.88
N THR A 156 -2.46 -4.30 6.17
CA THR A 156 -1.72 -4.45 4.91
C THR A 156 -2.70 -4.43 3.76
N LEU A 157 -2.46 -3.53 2.79
CA LEU A 157 -3.30 -3.36 1.60
C LEU A 157 -2.48 -3.64 0.35
N ALA A 158 -3.06 -4.38 -0.60
CA ALA A 158 -2.47 -4.63 -1.90
C ALA A 158 -3.20 -3.84 -3.00
N PRO A 159 -2.47 -3.29 -4.00
CA PRO A 159 -3.06 -2.60 -5.14
C PRO A 159 -4.08 -3.47 -5.86
N GLY A 160 -5.25 -2.92 -6.18
CA GLY A 160 -6.33 -3.61 -6.90
C GLY A 160 -7.02 -4.73 -6.13
N VAL A 161 -6.65 -4.98 -4.86
CA VAL A 161 -7.16 -6.10 -4.06
C VAL A 161 -7.87 -5.61 -2.79
N GLY A 162 -7.30 -4.65 -2.09
CA GLY A 162 -7.80 -4.20 -0.80
C GLY A 162 -7.01 -4.77 0.37
N ILE A 163 -7.69 -5.00 1.48
CA ILE A 163 -7.09 -5.52 2.71
C ILE A 163 -6.67 -6.98 2.49
N VAL A 164 -5.38 -7.24 2.61
CA VAL A 164 -4.79 -8.60 2.54
C VAL A 164 -4.67 -9.20 3.93
N ARG A 165 -4.34 -8.36 4.92
CA ARG A 165 -4.19 -8.74 6.32
C ARG A 165 -4.54 -7.56 7.23
N MET A 166 -5.14 -7.85 8.37
CA MET A 166 -5.28 -6.90 9.46
C MET A 166 -5.06 -7.61 10.78
N ALA A 167 -4.36 -6.96 11.71
CA ALA A 167 -4.12 -7.47 13.05
C ALA A 167 -4.43 -6.40 14.08
N THR A 168 -5.11 -6.76 15.15
CA THR A 168 -5.37 -5.90 16.29
C THR A 168 -4.62 -6.42 17.51
N THR A 169 -3.86 -5.56 18.16
CA THR A 169 -3.08 -5.87 19.35
C THR A 169 -3.38 -4.85 20.45
N LEU A 170 -3.63 -5.33 21.66
CA LEU A 170 -3.67 -4.47 22.85
C LEU A 170 -2.25 -4.35 23.42
N GLU A 171 -1.76 -3.14 23.52
CA GLU A 171 -0.54 -2.81 24.27
C GLU A 171 -0.95 -2.37 25.69
N ASP A 172 -0.45 -3.07 26.71
CA ASP A 172 -0.77 -2.82 28.12
C ASP A 172 0.51 -2.93 28.97
N GLY A 173 1.00 -1.80 29.48
CA GLY A 173 2.20 -1.76 30.32
C GLY A 173 3.43 -2.38 29.66
N GLY A 174 3.63 -2.22 28.35
CA GLY A 174 4.73 -2.79 27.59
C GLY A 174 4.52 -4.25 27.13
N LYS A 175 3.38 -4.85 27.46
CA LYS A 175 2.99 -6.19 26.95
C LYS A 175 2.14 -6.01 25.68
N ARG A 176 2.33 -6.91 24.71
CA ARG A 176 1.53 -6.97 23.48
C ARG A 176 0.63 -8.20 23.51
N LEU A 177 -0.67 -7.98 23.51
CA LEU A 177 -1.69 -9.02 23.60
C LEU A 177 -2.50 -9.05 22.30
N PRO A 178 -2.31 -10.04 21.42
CA PRO A 178 -3.10 -10.18 20.19
C PRO A 178 -4.60 -10.30 20.52
N GLN A 179 -5.45 -9.52 19.84
CA GLN A 179 -6.89 -9.50 20.02
C GLN A 179 -7.62 -10.15 18.86
N SER A 180 -7.28 -9.74 17.64
CA SER A 180 -7.90 -10.26 16.42
C SER A 180 -6.94 -10.27 15.25
N LYS A 181 -7.27 -11.10 14.26
CA LYS A 181 -6.57 -11.15 12.97
C LYS A 181 -7.58 -11.40 11.86
N LEU A 182 -7.41 -10.67 10.76
CA LEU A 182 -8.11 -10.90 9.51
C LEU A 182 -7.08 -11.29 8.44
N THR A 183 -7.34 -12.35 7.69
CA THR A 183 -6.44 -12.82 6.63
C THR A 183 -7.26 -13.12 5.38
N LEU A 184 -6.88 -12.57 4.25
CA LEU A 184 -7.54 -12.82 2.97
C LEU A 184 -7.28 -14.26 2.52
N LEU A 185 -8.35 -15.03 2.33
CA LEU A 185 -8.31 -16.41 1.82
C LEU A 185 -8.54 -16.47 0.32
N LYS A 186 -9.40 -15.58 -0.21
CA LYS A 186 -9.75 -15.54 -1.62
C LYS A 186 -10.16 -14.13 -2.05
N PHE A 187 -9.76 -13.75 -3.25
CA PHE A 187 -10.17 -12.52 -3.91
C PHE A 187 -10.79 -12.84 -5.28
N THR A 188 -11.91 -12.19 -5.57
CA THR A 188 -12.59 -12.29 -6.88
C THR A 188 -12.84 -10.87 -7.36
N PRO A 189 -12.14 -10.42 -8.43
CA PRO A 189 -12.39 -9.11 -9.00
C PRO A 189 -13.80 -9.01 -9.57
N ALA A 190 -14.30 -7.78 -9.71
CA ALA A 190 -15.53 -7.52 -10.45
C ALA A 190 -15.40 -8.02 -11.90
N PRO A 191 -16.48 -8.50 -12.52
CA PRO A 191 -16.50 -8.92 -13.92
C PRO A 191 -16.23 -7.77 -14.89
#